data_577ab8b60794bce7952a8dd4dc0f4b73
#
_entry.id   577ab8b60794bce7952a8dd4dc0f4b73
#
_cell.length_a   1.000
_cell.length_b   1.000
_cell.length_c   1.000
_cell.angle_alpha   90.00
_cell.angle_beta   90.00
_cell.angle_gamma   90.00
#
_symmetry.space_group_name_H-M   'P 1'
#
loop_
_entity.id
_entity.type
_entity.pdbx_description
1 polymer ?
#
loop_
_entity_poly.entity_id
_entity_poly.type
_entity_poly.pdbx_seq_one_letter_code
_entity_poly.pdbx_strand_id
1 'polypeptide(L)'
;MTSAEDLFRTYEQAVSYYKFAVINYIGFHDRGMLFDRRARRWEKEYNKLEFMEVIMAFDFKKEYKEFYMPKNKPEIVNIPKANYIAVRGKGNPNEEGGAYQQAIGILYAVAYTLKMSYKTDYKIEGFFEYVVPPLEGFWWQDDVDGVDYADKSAFNWISVIRLPDFVSKENFDWAVETATKKKKLDCSSAEYLTIDEGLCVQIMHLGSFDDEPATVALMDAYLEQNGYVNDMNNERLHHEIYLSDARKVAPEKWKTVIRHPIRKL
;
A
#
# COMPACT_ATOMS: atom_id res chain seq x y z
N MET A 1 -0.68 22.84 -6.68
CA MET A 1 -0.59 21.47 -6.10
C MET A 1 0.81 21.32 -5.55
N THR A 2 0.95 21.18 -4.26
CA THR A 2 2.24 21.00 -3.60
C THR A 2 2.66 19.54 -3.82
N SER A 3 3.85 19.29 -4.33
CA SER A 3 4.32 17.91 -4.54
C SER A 3 4.59 17.21 -3.22
N ALA A 4 4.58 15.88 -3.20
CA ALA A 4 4.95 15.11 -2.01
C ALA A 4 6.37 15.45 -1.52
N GLU A 5 7.29 15.77 -2.46
CA GLU A 5 8.63 16.27 -2.15
C GLU A 5 8.61 17.63 -1.47
N ASP A 6 7.70 18.54 -1.86
CA ASP A 6 7.58 19.87 -1.23
C ASP A 6 7.03 19.74 0.19
N LEU A 7 6.08 18.82 0.43
CA LEU A 7 5.56 18.51 1.76
C LEU A 7 6.64 17.88 2.65
N PHE A 8 7.40 16.94 2.12
CA PHE A 8 8.51 16.30 2.84
C PHE A 8 9.63 17.31 3.15
N ARG A 9 10.00 18.15 2.19
CA ARG A 9 11.00 19.22 2.37
C ARG A 9 10.54 20.25 3.40
N THR A 10 9.26 20.61 3.42
CA THR A 10 8.66 21.52 4.43
C THR A 10 8.67 20.90 5.82
N TYR A 11 8.38 19.59 5.90
CA TYR A 11 8.45 18.82 7.13
C TYR A 11 9.87 18.71 7.68
N GLU A 12 10.86 18.33 6.86
CA GLU A 12 12.27 18.30 7.25
C GLU A 12 12.80 19.68 7.70
N GLN A 13 12.39 20.74 7.03
CA GLN A 13 12.73 22.10 7.44
C GLN A 13 12.11 22.46 8.80
N ALA A 14 10.85 22.07 9.05
CA ALA A 14 10.20 22.28 10.33
C ALA A 14 10.89 21.48 11.46
N VAL A 15 11.21 20.21 11.22
CA VAL A 15 11.95 19.35 12.17
C VAL A 15 13.35 19.89 12.43
N SER A 16 14.07 20.36 11.39
CA SER A 16 15.40 20.95 11.52
C SER A 16 15.36 22.26 12.28
N TYR A 17 14.37 23.12 12.02
CA TYR A 17 14.17 24.38 12.74
C TYR A 17 13.84 24.12 14.21
N TYR A 18 13.02 23.14 14.51
CA TYR A 18 12.70 22.73 15.89
C TYR A 18 13.93 22.15 16.62
N LYS A 19 14.69 21.28 15.98
CA LYS A 19 15.95 20.76 16.57
C LYS A 19 16.93 21.88 16.87
N PHE A 20 17.07 22.84 15.94
CA PHE A 20 17.92 24.02 16.14
C PHE A 20 17.44 24.91 17.30
N ALA A 21 16.13 25.12 17.41
CA ALA A 21 15.52 25.88 18.52
C ALA A 21 15.74 25.20 19.87
N VAL A 22 15.58 23.85 19.93
CA VAL A 22 15.79 23.06 21.14
C VAL A 22 17.26 23.04 21.54
N ILE A 23 18.20 22.85 20.61
CA ILE A 23 19.63 22.84 20.88
C ILE A 23 20.10 24.20 21.40
N ASN A 24 19.63 25.30 20.80
CA ASN A 24 19.95 26.64 21.29
C ASN A 24 19.31 26.91 22.67
N TYR A 25 18.12 26.39 22.90
CA TYR A 25 17.45 26.50 24.19
C TYR A 25 18.19 25.74 25.30
N ILE A 26 18.64 24.51 25.05
CA ILE A 26 19.46 23.72 25.97
C ILE A 26 20.81 24.40 26.21
N GLY A 27 21.46 24.94 25.17
CA GLY A 27 22.72 25.70 25.28
C GLY A 27 22.61 27.02 26.07
N PHE A 28 21.40 27.61 26.15
CA PHE A 28 21.11 28.79 27.02
C PHE A 28 20.90 28.37 28.49
N HIS A 29 20.45 27.14 28.72
CA HIS A 29 20.12 26.63 30.03
C HIS A 29 21.37 26.32 30.91
N ASP A 30 22.47 25.94 30.28
CA ASP A 30 23.76 25.65 30.97
C ASP A 30 24.38 26.92 31.58
N ARG A 31 23.78 28.10 31.37
CA ARG A 31 24.25 29.40 31.93
C ARG A 31 23.44 29.92 33.12
N GLY A 32 22.67 29.08 33.81
CA GLY A 32 22.13 29.40 35.14
C GLY A 32 20.89 30.33 35.15
N MET A 33 20.08 30.38 34.09
CA MET A 33 18.85 31.14 34.10
C MET A 33 17.62 30.34 34.58
N LEU A 34 16.77 30.99 35.37
CA LEU A 34 15.59 30.44 36.05
C LEU A 34 14.63 29.73 35.09
N PHE A 35 14.18 28.55 35.48
CA PHE A 35 13.22 27.67 34.84
C PHE A 35 11.85 28.35 34.68
N ASP A 36 11.50 28.82 33.48
CA ASP A 36 10.15 29.33 33.20
C ASP A 36 9.18 28.15 33.06
N ARG A 37 7.99 28.26 33.68
CA ARG A 37 6.89 27.29 33.62
C ARG A 37 6.45 27.02 32.17
N ARG A 38 6.67 27.97 31.26
CA ARG A 38 6.38 27.82 29.83
C ARG A 38 7.31 26.79 29.17
N ALA A 39 8.59 26.82 29.51
CA ALA A 39 9.58 25.88 28.97
C ALA A 39 9.26 24.43 29.32
N ARG A 40 8.85 24.16 30.56
CA ARG A 40 8.41 22.81 30.98
C ARG A 40 7.14 22.35 30.29
N ARG A 41 6.25 23.28 29.93
CA ARG A 41 5.04 22.97 29.15
C ARG A 41 5.41 22.59 27.72
N TRP A 42 6.32 23.34 27.08
CA TRP A 42 6.82 23.06 25.71
C TRP A 42 7.61 21.75 25.64
N GLU A 43 8.45 21.46 26.63
CA GLU A 43 9.18 20.20 26.74
C GLU A 43 8.23 19.01 26.87
N LYS A 44 7.18 19.14 27.69
CA LYS A 44 6.15 18.10 27.80
C LYS A 44 5.33 17.94 26.53
N GLU A 45 4.99 19.01 25.85
CA GLU A 45 4.27 18.98 24.56
C GLU A 45 5.16 18.41 23.45
N TYR A 46 6.44 18.79 23.42
CA TYR A 46 7.43 18.24 22.47
C TYR A 46 7.64 16.74 22.69
N ASN A 47 7.93 16.32 23.92
CA ASN A 47 8.07 14.90 24.25
C ASN A 47 6.79 14.11 23.97
N LYS A 48 5.62 14.73 24.10
CA LYS A 48 4.34 14.12 23.74
C LYS A 48 4.16 14.01 22.22
N LEU A 49 4.60 15.00 21.45
CA LEU A 49 4.57 14.99 19.99
C LEU A 49 5.57 13.98 19.42
N GLU A 50 6.81 13.99 19.92
CA GLU A 50 7.85 12.99 19.55
C GLU A 50 7.41 11.57 19.94
N PHE A 51 6.80 11.40 21.13
CA PHE A 51 6.21 10.14 21.57
C PHE A 51 4.98 9.73 20.74
N MET A 52 4.19 10.67 20.24
CA MET A 52 3.05 10.39 19.35
C MET A 52 3.50 10.08 17.92
N GLU A 53 4.55 10.72 17.40
CA GLU A 53 5.15 10.36 16.10
C GLU A 53 5.76 8.95 16.14
N VAL A 54 6.41 8.57 17.24
CA VAL A 54 6.95 7.22 17.44
C VAL A 54 5.84 6.16 17.62
N ILE A 55 4.62 6.57 18.00
CA ILE A 55 3.49 5.64 18.26
C ILE A 55 2.59 5.45 17.03
N MET A 56 2.56 6.39 16.09
CA MET A 56 1.71 6.26 14.90
C MET A 56 2.46 5.58 13.77
N ALA A 57 2.28 4.26 13.66
CA ALA A 57 2.77 3.51 12.52
C ALA A 57 2.29 4.15 11.20
N PHE A 58 3.21 4.34 10.25
CA PHE A 58 2.90 4.84 8.91
C PHE A 58 1.81 3.98 8.25
N ASP A 59 0.71 4.58 7.84
CA ASP A 59 -0.41 3.87 7.21
C ASP A 59 -0.54 4.33 5.76
N PHE A 60 -0.17 3.47 4.82
CA PHE A 60 -0.20 3.75 3.38
C PHE A 60 -1.55 4.29 2.90
N LYS A 61 -2.66 3.80 3.45
CA LYS A 61 -4.00 4.29 3.10
C LYS A 61 -4.26 5.73 3.54
N LYS A 62 -3.57 6.18 4.59
CA LYS A 62 -3.71 7.55 5.10
C LYS A 62 -2.75 8.51 4.43
N GLU A 63 -1.53 8.07 4.15
CA GLU A 63 -0.46 8.87 3.56
C GLU A 63 -0.65 9.03 2.04
N TYR A 64 -1.08 7.96 1.35
CA TYR A 64 -1.33 7.95 -0.09
C TYR A 64 -2.83 7.82 -0.41
N LYS A 65 -3.63 8.75 0.15
CA LYS A 65 -5.10 8.73 -0.03
C LYS A 65 -5.53 8.78 -1.49
N GLU A 66 -4.77 9.46 -2.32
CA GLU A 66 -5.00 9.56 -3.75
C GLU A 66 -4.94 8.20 -4.46
N PHE A 67 -4.21 7.22 -3.90
CA PHE A 67 -4.07 5.89 -4.49
C PHE A 67 -4.96 4.84 -3.81
N TYR A 68 -5.24 5.01 -2.51
CA TYR A 68 -5.95 4.00 -1.71
C TYR A 68 -7.38 4.39 -1.32
N MET A 69 -7.73 5.66 -1.40
CA MET A 69 -9.03 6.16 -0.94
C MET A 69 -9.69 7.09 -1.98
N PRO A 70 -9.78 6.68 -3.26
CA PRO A 70 -10.48 7.45 -4.27
C PRO A 70 -11.95 7.61 -3.89
N LYS A 71 -12.64 8.51 -4.58
CA LYS A 71 -14.09 8.66 -4.45
C LYS A 71 -14.81 7.54 -5.21
N ASN A 72 -16.13 7.42 -4.97
CA ASN A 72 -17.00 6.53 -5.74
C ASN A 72 -17.43 7.14 -7.12
N LYS A 73 -16.50 7.83 -7.75
CA LYS A 73 -16.61 8.35 -9.13
C LYS A 73 -15.24 8.21 -9.80
N PRO A 74 -15.20 7.95 -11.12
CA PRO A 74 -13.94 7.78 -11.81
C PRO A 74 -13.06 9.03 -11.72
N GLU A 75 -11.76 8.81 -11.57
CA GLU A 75 -10.73 9.85 -11.63
C GLU A 75 -9.47 9.32 -12.30
N ILE A 76 -8.78 10.20 -13.02
CA ILE A 76 -7.48 9.88 -13.63
C ILE A 76 -6.39 10.13 -12.61
N VAL A 77 -5.47 9.18 -12.51
CA VAL A 77 -4.34 9.21 -11.58
C VAL A 77 -3.07 8.70 -12.28
N ASN A 78 -1.92 9.19 -11.86
CA ASN A 78 -0.63 8.65 -12.28
C ASN A 78 0.01 7.91 -11.12
N ILE A 79 0.11 6.59 -11.22
CA ILE A 79 0.62 5.71 -10.17
C ILE A 79 2.14 5.60 -10.32
N PRO A 80 2.90 5.98 -9.31
CA PRO A 80 4.35 5.84 -9.34
C PRO A 80 4.76 4.37 -9.26
N LYS A 81 5.93 4.09 -9.82
CA LYS A 81 6.60 2.81 -9.68
C LYS A 81 6.76 2.42 -8.20
N ALA A 82 6.42 1.18 -7.87
CA ALA A 82 6.52 0.67 -6.51
C ALA A 82 6.96 -0.80 -6.47
N ASN A 83 7.47 -1.23 -5.31
CA ASN A 83 7.88 -2.60 -5.07
C ASN A 83 6.84 -3.36 -4.24
N TYR A 84 6.70 -4.64 -4.53
CA TYR A 84 5.69 -5.51 -3.92
C TYR A 84 6.29 -6.87 -3.55
N ILE A 85 5.71 -7.50 -2.53
CA ILE A 85 5.73 -8.95 -2.39
C ILE A 85 4.65 -9.46 -3.33
N ALA A 86 4.96 -10.41 -4.21
CA ALA A 86 4.02 -10.97 -5.16
C ALA A 86 3.97 -12.50 -5.10
N VAL A 87 2.81 -13.08 -5.36
CA VAL A 87 2.63 -14.51 -5.64
C VAL A 87 1.70 -14.64 -6.83
N ARG A 88 2.10 -15.45 -7.82
CA ARG A 88 1.33 -15.69 -9.05
C ARG A 88 0.58 -17.01 -8.96
N GLY A 89 -0.57 -17.06 -9.59
CA GLY A 89 -1.32 -18.30 -9.70
C GLY A 89 -2.45 -18.23 -10.72
N LYS A 90 -3.19 -19.33 -10.77
CA LYS A 90 -4.36 -19.50 -11.64
C LYS A 90 -5.46 -20.27 -10.90
N GLY A 91 -6.70 -20.03 -11.25
CA GLY A 91 -7.87 -20.74 -10.73
C GLY A 91 -8.80 -19.87 -9.90
N ASN A 92 -9.85 -20.49 -9.40
CA ASN A 92 -10.93 -19.83 -8.69
C ASN A 92 -10.45 -19.29 -7.32
N PRO A 93 -10.50 -17.97 -7.08
CA PRO A 93 -10.06 -17.38 -5.81
C PRO A 93 -10.96 -17.78 -4.61
N ASN A 94 -12.17 -18.29 -4.87
CA ASN A 94 -13.11 -18.69 -3.83
C ASN A 94 -12.95 -20.17 -3.42
N GLU A 95 -12.03 -20.91 -4.03
CA GLU A 95 -11.78 -22.31 -3.68
C GLU A 95 -11.19 -22.40 -2.28
N GLU A 96 -11.88 -23.14 -1.39
CA GLU A 96 -11.44 -23.33 -0.01
C GLU A 96 -10.13 -24.15 0.02
N GLY A 97 -9.09 -23.61 0.69
CA GLY A 97 -7.76 -24.21 0.70
C GLY A 97 -7.02 -24.13 -0.64
N GLY A 98 -7.60 -23.48 -1.66
CA GLY A 98 -7.07 -23.34 -3.00
C GLY A 98 -5.81 -22.48 -3.08
N ALA A 99 -5.25 -22.42 -4.29
CA ALA A 99 -3.97 -21.72 -4.56
C ALA A 99 -4.00 -20.25 -4.15
N TYR A 100 -5.13 -19.55 -4.34
CA TYR A 100 -5.28 -18.15 -3.98
C TYR A 100 -5.19 -17.93 -2.46
N GLN A 101 -5.86 -18.75 -1.66
CA GLN A 101 -5.78 -18.66 -0.20
C GLN A 101 -4.39 -18.98 0.32
N GLN A 102 -3.69 -19.94 -0.29
CA GLN A 102 -2.31 -20.26 0.05
C GLN A 102 -1.37 -19.09 -0.27
N ALA A 103 -1.55 -18.45 -1.43
CA ALA A 103 -0.79 -17.26 -1.83
C ALA A 103 -0.96 -16.11 -0.82
N ILE A 104 -2.19 -15.83 -0.37
CA ILE A 104 -2.46 -14.84 0.67
C ILE A 104 -1.70 -15.17 1.96
N GLY A 105 -1.67 -16.44 2.35
CA GLY A 105 -0.90 -16.91 3.52
C GLY A 105 0.59 -16.61 3.41
N ILE A 106 1.18 -16.87 2.23
CA ILE A 106 2.58 -16.59 1.92
C ILE A 106 2.87 -15.09 1.96
N LEU A 107 2.05 -14.27 1.29
CA LEU A 107 2.19 -12.82 1.26
C LEU A 107 2.23 -12.22 2.67
N TYR A 108 1.27 -12.58 3.51
CA TYR A 108 1.24 -12.08 4.88
C TYR A 108 2.36 -12.63 5.76
N ALA A 109 2.82 -13.88 5.54
CA ALA A 109 3.94 -14.45 6.27
C ALA A 109 5.22 -13.63 6.03
N VAL A 110 5.51 -13.26 4.78
CA VAL A 110 6.66 -12.45 4.38
C VAL A 110 6.49 -11.00 4.85
N ALA A 111 5.32 -10.38 4.60
CA ALA A 111 5.04 -8.99 4.99
C ALA A 111 5.19 -8.76 6.50
N TYR A 112 4.64 -9.66 7.32
CA TYR A 112 4.79 -9.55 8.76
C TYR A 112 6.21 -9.89 9.26
N THR A 113 6.96 -10.70 8.54
CA THR A 113 8.37 -10.96 8.87
C THR A 113 9.20 -9.68 8.66
N LEU A 114 9.00 -8.97 7.55
CA LEU A 114 9.60 -7.66 7.31
C LEU A 114 9.17 -6.64 8.36
N LYS A 115 7.86 -6.50 8.58
CA LYS A 115 7.32 -5.56 9.57
C LYS A 115 7.90 -5.78 10.96
N MET A 116 8.10 -7.03 11.37
CA MET A 116 8.57 -7.37 12.71
C MET A 116 10.09 -7.52 12.81
N SER A 117 10.85 -7.19 11.76
CA SER A 117 12.33 -7.30 11.75
C SER A 117 12.97 -6.51 12.88
N TYR A 118 12.42 -5.35 13.25
CA TYR A 118 12.93 -4.52 14.33
C TYR A 118 12.97 -5.20 15.69
N LYS A 119 12.17 -6.27 15.89
CA LYS A 119 12.19 -7.11 17.11
C LYS A 119 13.20 -8.25 17.06
N THR A 120 13.98 -8.34 16.01
CA THR A 120 15.01 -9.37 15.80
C THR A 120 16.40 -8.74 15.77
N ASP A 121 17.44 -9.57 15.63
CA ASP A 121 18.80 -9.07 15.41
C ASP A 121 19.03 -8.52 14.01
N TYR A 122 18.17 -8.89 13.06
CA TYR A 122 18.21 -8.36 11.70
C TYR A 122 17.59 -6.95 11.63
N LYS A 123 18.42 -5.96 11.32
CA LYS A 123 17.99 -4.56 11.23
C LYS A 123 17.97 -4.12 9.76
N ILE A 124 16.84 -3.58 9.35
CA ILE A 124 16.67 -2.99 8.01
C ILE A 124 17.03 -1.50 8.12
N GLU A 125 17.94 -1.03 7.26
CA GLU A 125 18.32 0.38 7.21
C GLU A 125 17.13 1.24 6.76
N GLY A 126 16.94 2.39 7.38
CA GLY A 126 15.81 3.28 7.09
C GLY A 126 14.46 2.79 7.59
N PHE A 127 14.42 1.70 8.38
CA PHE A 127 13.17 1.16 8.90
C PHE A 127 12.40 2.17 9.74
N PHE A 128 11.11 2.28 9.48
CA PHE A 128 10.13 2.93 10.36
C PHE A 128 8.93 2.01 10.57
N GLU A 129 8.21 2.19 11.68
CA GLU A 129 7.00 1.40 11.94
C GLU A 129 5.89 1.74 10.94
N TYR A 130 5.27 0.72 10.35
CA TYR A 130 4.20 0.89 9.36
C TYR A 130 3.08 -0.14 9.56
N VAL A 131 1.90 0.19 9.08
CA VAL A 131 0.79 -0.76 8.93
C VAL A 131 1.03 -1.53 7.64
N VAL A 132 0.96 -2.87 7.69
CA VAL A 132 1.04 -3.68 6.46
C VAL A 132 -0.02 -3.18 5.47
N PRO A 133 0.37 -2.80 4.26
CA PRO A 133 -0.56 -2.31 3.25
C PRO A 133 -1.66 -3.31 2.92
N PRO A 134 -2.75 -2.87 2.30
CA PRO A 134 -3.81 -3.77 1.86
C PRO A 134 -3.28 -4.89 0.97
N LEU A 135 -4.01 -6.00 0.92
CA LEU A 135 -3.87 -6.97 -0.15
C LEU A 135 -4.37 -6.32 -1.44
N GLU A 136 -3.65 -6.54 -2.53
CA GLU A 136 -3.98 -6.08 -3.87
C GLU A 136 -3.92 -7.28 -4.82
N GLY A 137 -4.63 -7.22 -5.94
CA GLY A 137 -4.64 -8.29 -6.94
C GLY A 137 -4.67 -7.73 -8.36
N PHE A 138 -3.83 -8.29 -9.23
CA PHE A 138 -3.88 -8.07 -10.67
C PHE A 138 -4.51 -9.30 -11.32
N TRP A 139 -5.51 -9.08 -12.18
CA TRP A 139 -6.37 -10.13 -12.72
C TRP A 139 -6.43 -10.09 -14.23
N TRP A 140 -6.47 -11.26 -14.86
CA TRP A 140 -6.74 -11.43 -16.27
C TRP A 140 -7.21 -12.85 -16.57
N GLN A 141 -7.76 -13.03 -17.75
CA GLN A 141 -8.09 -14.33 -18.32
C GLN A 141 -7.50 -14.41 -19.73
N ASP A 142 -7.02 -15.58 -20.10
CA ASP A 142 -6.45 -15.78 -21.41
C ASP A 142 -7.57 -15.70 -22.46
N ASP A 143 -7.32 -15.00 -23.59
CA ASP A 143 -8.25 -14.83 -24.71
C ASP A 143 -9.58 -14.10 -24.38
N VAL A 144 -9.63 -13.37 -23.25
CA VAL A 144 -10.79 -12.55 -22.85
C VAL A 144 -10.39 -11.08 -22.84
N ASP A 145 -11.19 -10.24 -23.52
CA ASP A 145 -11.06 -8.79 -23.41
C ASP A 145 -11.76 -8.31 -22.13
N GLY A 146 -10.99 -7.83 -21.17
CA GLY A 146 -11.48 -7.49 -19.83
C GLY A 146 -11.49 -8.69 -18.88
N VAL A 147 -12.58 -8.87 -18.12
CA VAL A 147 -12.76 -9.92 -17.11
C VAL A 147 -14.13 -10.57 -17.26
N ASP A 148 -14.16 -11.89 -17.43
CA ASP A 148 -15.39 -12.69 -17.35
C ASP A 148 -15.59 -13.24 -15.94
N TYR A 149 -16.48 -12.60 -15.18
CA TYR A 149 -16.82 -13.00 -13.80
C TYR A 149 -17.61 -14.31 -13.71
N ALA A 150 -18.11 -14.84 -14.84
CA ALA A 150 -18.86 -16.10 -14.84
C ALA A 150 -17.95 -17.33 -14.75
N ASP A 151 -16.74 -17.26 -15.34
CA ASP A 151 -15.75 -18.35 -15.24
C ASP A 151 -14.57 -17.98 -14.34
N LYS A 152 -14.78 -18.10 -13.03
CA LYS A 152 -13.74 -17.82 -12.03
C LYS A 152 -12.59 -18.84 -12.04
N SER A 153 -12.77 -20.01 -12.67
CA SER A 153 -11.70 -21.01 -12.77
C SER A 153 -10.63 -20.66 -13.79
N ALA A 154 -10.96 -19.80 -14.76
CA ALA A 154 -10.06 -19.32 -15.80
C ALA A 154 -9.18 -18.15 -15.35
N PHE A 155 -9.40 -17.57 -14.17
CA PHE A 155 -8.60 -16.44 -13.70
C PHE A 155 -7.12 -16.79 -13.57
N ASN A 156 -6.29 -15.96 -14.15
CA ASN A 156 -4.91 -15.79 -13.77
C ASN A 156 -4.81 -14.59 -12.83
N TRP A 157 -3.90 -14.65 -11.86
CA TRP A 157 -3.76 -13.58 -10.88
C TRP A 157 -2.31 -13.41 -10.40
N ILE A 158 -2.01 -12.18 -10.01
CA ILE A 158 -0.85 -11.83 -9.22
C ILE A 158 -1.36 -11.15 -7.96
N SER A 159 -1.33 -11.85 -6.84
CA SER A 159 -1.65 -11.24 -5.55
C SER A 159 -0.43 -10.56 -4.98
N VAL A 160 -0.60 -9.34 -4.46
CA VAL A 160 0.52 -8.53 -4.00
C VAL A 160 0.23 -7.81 -2.69
N ILE A 161 1.30 -7.47 -1.96
CA ILE A 161 1.30 -6.50 -0.86
C ILE A 161 2.43 -5.52 -1.13
N ARG A 162 2.12 -4.22 -1.17
CA ARG A 162 3.12 -3.16 -1.37
C ARG A 162 4.19 -3.21 -0.30
N LEU A 163 5.45 -3.01 -0.71
CA LEU A 163 6.59 -2.86 0.18
C LEU A 163 6.86 -1.37 0.46
N PRO A 164 7.25 -1.01 1.70
CA PRO A 164 7.88 0.28 1.95
C PRO A 164 9.17 0.45 1.14
N ASP A 165 9.48 1.69 0.75
CA ASP A 165 10.61 1.99 -0.13
C ASP A 165 11.97 1.63 0.46
N PHE A 166 12.08 1.53 1.79
CA PHE A 166 13.31 1.08 2.46
C PHE A 166 13.59 -0.43 2.34
N VAL A 167 12.63 -1.22 1.85
CA VAL A 167 12.79 -2.68 1.74
C VAL A 167 13.51 -3.01 0.43
N SER A 168 14.76 -3.43 0.54
CA SER A 168 15.54 -3.92 -0.61
C SER A 168 15.19 -5.37 -0.96
N LYS A 169 15.66 -5.81 -2.14
CA LYS A 169 15.56 -7.22 -2.55
C LYS A 169 16.23 -8.17 -1.53
N GLU A 170 17.37 -7.75 -0.96
CA GLU A 170 18.08 -8.52 0.07
C GLU A 170 17.27 -8.67 1.36
N ASN A 171 16.60 -7.58 1.80
CA ASN A 171 15.69 -7.64 2.95
C ASN A 171 14.53 -8.59 2.69
N PHE A 172 13.99 -8.57 1.47
CA PHE A 172 12.93 -9.47 1.03
C PHE A 172 13.39 -10.93 1.08
N ASP A 173 14.58 -11.25 0.53
CA ASP A 173 15.11 -12.62 0.51
C ASP A 173 15.30 -13.16 1.94
N TRP A 174 15.87 -12.34 2.83
CA TRP A 174 15.95 -12.67 4.24
C TRP A 174 14.57 -12.95 4.86
N ALA A 175 13.55 -12.17 4.49
CA ALA A 175 12.20 -12.35 5.03
C ALA A 175 11.55 -13.64 4.53
N VAL A 176 11.73 -14.01 3.27
CA VAL A 176 11.25 -15.28 2.68
C VAL A 176 11.86 -16.47 3.43
N GLU A 177 13.19 -16.51 3.58
CA GLU A 177 13.86 -17.59 4.32
C GLU A 177 13.41 -17.66 5.76
N THR A 178 13.31 -16.50 6.43
CA THR A 178 12.91 -16.42 7.84
C THR A 178 11.46 -16.85 8.03
N ALA A 179 10.54 -16.42 7.15
CA ALA A 179 9.14 -16.80 7.18
C ALA A 179 8.99 -18.32 6.98
N THR A 180 9.66 -18.89 5.97
CA THR A 180 9.66 -20.33 5.71
C THR A 180 10.09 -21.14 6.94
N LYS A 181 11.20 -20.75 7.56
CA LYS A 181 11.74 -21.44 8.74
C LYS A 181 10.81 -21.33 9.97
N LYS A 182 10.28 -20.13 10.24
CA LYS A 182 9.46 -19.87 11.45
C LYS A 182 8.02 -20.36 11.32
N LYS A 183 7.41 -20.27 10.16
CA LYS A 183 5.98 -20.58 9.95
C LYS A 183 5.74 -22.00 9.47
N LYS A 184 6.78 -22.75 9.11
CA LYS A 184 6.69 -24.06 8.43
C LYS A 184 5.81 -24.00 7.18
N LEU A 185 5.86 -22.87 6.47
CA LEU A 185 5.14 -22.57 5.26
C LEU A 185 6.18 -22.31 4.17
N ASP A 186 6.13 -23.06 3.08
CA ASP A 186 7.02 -22.79 1.94
C ASP A 186 6.65 -21.45 1.30
N CYS A 187 7.54 -20.46 1.45
CA CYS A 187 7.38 -19.13 0.89
C CYS A 187 8.20 -18.94 -0.41
N SER A 188 8.73 -20.00 -1.01
CA SER A 188 9.62 -19.92 -2.17
C SER A 188 8.95 -19.36 -3.44
N SER A 189 7.62 -19.41 -3.52
CA SER A 189 6.85 -18.83 -4.61
C SER A 189 6.65 -17.30 -4.48
N ALA A 190 7.11 -16.68 -3.37
CA ALA A 190 7.06 -15.25 -3.24
C ALA A 190 8.12 -14.57 -4.11
N GLU A 191 7.74 -13.51 -4.80
CA GLU A 191 8.59 -12.71 -5.70
C GLU A 191 8.73 -11.28 -5.17
N TYR A 192 9.91 -10.68 -5.35
CA TYR A 192 10.10 -9.23 -5.25
C TYR A 192 9.77 -8.63 -6.61
N LEU A 193 8.61 -8.02 -6.72
CA LEU A 193 8.08 -7.52 -7.98
C LEU A 193 8.05 -6.00 -7.99
N THR A 194 8.58 -5.39 -9.03
CA THR A 194 8.45 -3.95 -9.26
C THR A 194 7.40 -3.72 -10.32
N ILE A 195 6.40 -2.87 -10.02
CA ILE A 195 5.29 -2.53 -10.91
C ILE A 195 5.31 -1.03 -11.18
N ASP A 196 5.16 -0.66 -12.44
CA ASP A 196 5.01 0.71 -12.94
C ASP A 196 3.69 0.82 -13.69
N GLU A 197 2.61 1.18 -12.98
CA GLU A 197 1.28 1.27 -13.60
C GLU A 197 1.12 2.55 -14.43
N GLY A 198 1.80 3.65 -14.06
CA GLY A 198 1.74 4.92 -14.77
C GLY A 198 0.34 5.52 -14.79
N LEU A 199 -0.12 5.95 -15.97
CA LEU A 199 -1.41 6.61 -16.13
C LEU A 199 -2.56 5.61 -16.05
N CYS A 200 -3.48 5.84 -15.10
CA CYS A 200 -4.62 4.97 -14.83
C CYS A 200 -5.91 5.77 -14.62
N VAL A 201 -7.04 5.12 -14.77
CA VAL A 201 -8.32 5.53 -14.20
C VAL A 201 -8.60 4.66 -12.99
N GLN A 202 -9.18 5.24 -11.93
CA GLN A 202 -9.57 4.50 -10.72
C GLN A 202 -10.89 4.97 -10.16
N ILE A 203 -11.52 4.10 -9.36
CA ILE A 203 -12.78 4.37 -8.66
C ILE A 203 -12.87 3.54 -7.39
N MET A 204 -13.57 4.02 -6.36
CA MET A 204 -14.00 3.20 -5.23
C MET A 204 -15.25 2.42 -5.61
N HIS A 205 -15.15 1.10 -5.67
CA HIS A 205 -16.28 0.18 -5.73
C HIS A 205 -16.82 -0.08 -4.32
N LEU A 206 -18.15 -0.04 -4.19
CA LEU A 206 -18.88 -0.35 -2.95
C LEU A 206 -19.85 -1.49 -3.26
N GLY A 207 -19.61 -2.66 -2.70
CA GLY A 207 -20.42 -3.85 -2.96
C GLY A 207 -19.61 -5.12 -3.10
N SER A 208 -20.29 -6.18 -3.54
CA SER A 208 -19.65 -7.47 -3.81
C SER A 208 -18.81 -7.40 -5.10
N PHE A 209 -17.84 -8.28 -5.25
CA PHE A 209 -17.05 -8.38 -6.48
C PHE A 209 -17.92 -8.71 -7.72
N ASP A 210 -19.04 -9.41 -7.53
CA ASP A 210 -19.97 -9.74 -8.62
C ASP A 210 -20.72 -8.50 -9.16
N ASP A 211 -20.72 -7.38 -8.41
CA ASP A 211 -21.32 -6.09 -8.81
C ASP A 211 -20.32 -5.14 -9.50
N GLU A 212 -19.04 -5.51 -9.61
CA GLU A 212 -17.97 -4.70 -10.23
C GLU A 212 -18.23 -4.32 -11.69
N PRO A 213 -18.87 -5.15 -12.55
CA PRO A 213 -19.12 -4.79 -13.94
C PRO A 213 -19.85 -3.45 -14.10
N ALA A 214 -20.78 -3.13 -13.19
CA ALA A 214 -21.47 -1.84 -13.21
C ALA A 214 -20.53 -0.67 -12.88
N THR A 215 -19.55 -0.86 -12.01
CA THR A 215 -18.54 0.12 -11.66
C THR A 215 -17.53 0.32 -12.78
N VAL A 216 -17.10 -0.76 -13.44
CA VAL A 216 -16.22 -0.71 -14.63
C VAL A 216 -16.88 0.06 -15.76
N ALA A 217 -18.18 -0.16 -16.03
CA ALA A 217 -18.93 0.59 -17.05
C ALA A 217 -18.94 2.11 -16.77
N LEU A 218 -18.93 2.55 -15.51
CA LEU A 218 -18.79 3.98 -15.19
C LEU A 218 -17.39 4.51 -15.53
N MET A 219 -16.34 3.69 -15.38
CA MET A 219 -14.98 4.06 -15.77
C MET A 219 -14.88 4.22 -17.29
N ASP A 220 -15.42 3.27 -18.05
CA ASP A 220 -15.37 3.28 -19.51
C ASP A 220 -16.12 4.51 -20.07
N ALA A 221 -17.33 4.79 -19.58
CA ALA A 221 -18.10 5.97 -19.97
C ALA A 221 -17.35 7.29 -19.62
N TYR A 222 -16.63 7.32 -18.52
CA TYR A 222 -15.81 8.47 -18.14
C TYR A 222 -14.61 8.64 -19.09
N LEU A 223 -13.96 7.56 -19.48
CA LEU A 223 -12.84 7.61 -20.43
C LEU A 223 -13.25 8.17 -21.79
N GLU A 224 -14.36 7.68 -22.36
CA GLU A 224 -14.91 8.17 -23.62
C GLU A 224 -15.17 9.69 -23.61
N GLN A 225 -15.76 10.20 -22.50
CA GLN A 225 -16.07 11.62 -22.33
C GLN A 225 -14.82 12.51 -22.19
N ASN A 226 -13.69 11.94 -21.79
CA ASN A 226 -12.46 12.69 -21.49
C ASN A 226 -11.32 12.45 -22.49
N GLY A 227 -11.58 11.72 -23.60
CA GLY A 227 -10.58 11.49 -24.65
C GLY A 227 -9.48 10.50 -24.27
N TYR A 228 -9.85 9.49 -23.49
CA TYR A 228 -8.98 8.36 -23.11
C TYR A 228 -9.59 7.05 -23.54
N VAL A 229 -8.76 6.03 -23.60
CA VAL A 229 -9.15 4.63 -23.80
C VAL A 229 -8.49 3.75 -22.79
N ASN A 230 -9.14 2.64 -22.48
CA ASN A 230 -8.56 1.54 -21.74
C ASN A 230 -7.32 1.01 -22.47
N ASP A 231 -6.24 0.72 -21.71
CA ASP A 231 -4.96 0.26 -22.24
C ASP A 231 -4.53 -1.05 -21.55
N MET A 232 -5.50 -1.81 -21.05
CA MET A 232 -5.23 -3.14 -20.51
C MET A 232 -4.65 -4.04 -21.59
N ASN A 233 -3.61 -4.80 -21.20
CA ASN A 233 -2.91 -5.73 -22.07
C ASN A 233 -2.14 -6.72 -21.18
N ASN A 234 -1.30 -7.59 -21.76
CA ASN A 234 -0.56 -8.62 -21.02
C ASN A 234 0.46 -8.08 -19.99
N GLU A 235 0.78 -6.79 -20.02
CA GLU A 235 1.72 -6.14 -19.08
C GLU A 235 1.00 -5.18 -18.14
N ARG A 236 -0.15 -4.65 -18.54
CA ARG A 236 -0.94 -3.67 -17.80
C ARG A 236 -2.33 -4.24 -17.55
N LEU A 237 -2.56 -4.72 -16.34
CA LEU A 237 -3.68 -5.58 -15.98
C LEU A 237 -4.78 -4.82 -15.25
N HIS A 238 -5.95 -5.43 -15.13
CA HIS A 238 -6.98 -5.05 -14.18
C HIS A 238 -6.45 -5.17 -12.75
N HIS A 239 -6.56 -4.12 -11.96
CA HIS A 239 -5.99 -4.04 -10.61
C HIS A 239 -7.07 -3.74 -9.57
N GLU A 240 -7.12 -4.53 -8.52
CA GLU A 240 -8.02 -4.39 -7.38
C GLU A 240 -7.22 -4.21 -6.08
N ILE A 241 -7.65 -3.28 -5.21
CA ILE A 241 -7.07 -3.04 -3.89
C ILE A 241 -8.15 -3.27 -2.84
N TYR A 242 -7.97 -4.27 -1.98
CA TYR A 242 -8.99 -4.72 -1.02
C TYR A 242 -8.88 -3.97 0.30
N LEU A 243 -9.79 -3.02 0.54
CA LEU A 243 -9.79 -2.18 1.73
C LEU A 243 -10.63 -2.76 2.87
N SER A 244 -11.52 -3.70 2.57
CA SER A 244 -12.37 -4.40 3.53
C SER A 244 -11.88 -5.82 3.76
N ASP A 245 -11.95 -6.30 5.00
CA ASP A 245 -11.78 -7.71 5.32
C ASP A 245 -13.11 -8.44 5.06
N ALA A 246 -13.20 -9.17 3.95
CA ALA A 246 -14.39 -9.89 3.53
C ALA A 246 -14.91 -10.91 4.58
N ARG A 247 -14.07 -11.33 5.52
CA ARG A 247 -14.45 -12.23 6.60
C ARG A 247 -15.19 -11.54 7.74
N LYS A 248 -15.12 -10.19 7.81
CA LYS A 248 -15.65 -9.39 8.93
C LYS A 248 -16.73 -8.42 8.52
N VAL A 249 -16.82 -8.12 7.24
CA VAL A 249 -17.72 -7.09 6.70
C VAL A 249 -18.69 -7.78 5.73
N ALA A 250 -19.97 -7.45 5.80
CA ALA A 250 -20.97 -7.96 4.87
C ALA A 250 -20.71 -7.45 3.44
N PRO A 251 -20.97 -8.26 2.40
CA PRO A 251 -20.59 -7.98 1.01
C PRO A 251 -21.01 -6.60 0.49
N GLU A 252 -22.21 -6.16 0.83
CA GLU A 252 -22.74 -4.85 0.41
C GLU A 252 -21.98 -3.64 0.98
N LYS A 253 -21.04 -3.87 1.91
CA LYS A 253 -20.18 -2.85 2.53
C LYS A 253 -18.71 -2.98 2.16
N TRP A 254 -18.38 -3.93 1.31
CA TRP A 254 -17.00 -4.07 0.86
C TRP A 254 -16.56 -2.83 0.09
N LYS A 255 -15.28 -2.51 0.24
CA LYS A 255 -14.62 -1.40 -0.43
C LYS A 255 -13.43 -1.94 -1.19
N THR A 256 -13.46 -1.78 -2.50
CA THR A 256 -12.38 -2.17 -3.40
C THR A 256 -12.02 -0.97 -4.27
N VAL A 257 -10.75 -0.63 -4.38
CA VAL A 257 -10.34 0.29 -5.45
C VAL A 257 -10.17 -0.54 -6.71
N ILE A 258 -10.91 -0.19 -7.76
CA ILE A 258 -10.72 -0.73 -9.11
C ILE A 258 -9.87 0.26 -9.88
N ARG A 259 -8.83 -0.23 -10.56
CA ARG A 259 -7.90 0.58 -11.33
C ARG A 259 -7.58 -0.08 -12.66
N HIS A 260 -7.68 0.70 -13.74
CA HIS A 260 -7.32 0.27 -15.07
C HIS A 260 -6.28 1.21 -15.69
N PRO A 261 -5.26 0.67 -16.36
CA PRO A 261 -4.33 1.46 -17.14
C PRO A 261 -5.04 2.09 -18.33
N ILE A 262 -4.64 3.32 -18.67
CA ILE A 262 -5.24 4.08 -19.74
C ILE A 262 -4.18 4.77 -20.60
N ARG A 263 -4.59 5.18 -21.82
CA ARG A 263 -3.83 6.08 -22.66
C ARG A 263 -4.74 7.12 -23.31
N LYS A 264 -4.17 8.23 -23.75
CA LYS A 264 -4.90 9.22 -24.56
C LYS A 264 -5.23 8.63 -25.92
N LEU A 265 -6.38 9.04 -26.46
CA LEU A 265 -6.77 8.85 -27.86
C LEU A 265 -5.80 9.56 -28.82
#